data_6e02b110d922db38b0807d35961da05b
#
_entry.id   6e02b110d922db38b0807d35961da05b
#
_cell.length_a   1.000
_cell.length_b   1.000
_cell.length_c   1.000
_cell.angle_alpha   90.00
_cell.angle_beta   90.00
_cell.angle_gamma   90.00
#
_symmetry.space_group_name_H-M   'P 1'
#
loop_
_entity.id
_entity.type
_entity.pdbx_description
1 polymer ?
#
loop_
_entity_poly.entity_id
_entity_poly.type
_entity_poly.pdbx_seq_one_letter_code
_entity_poly.pdbx_strand_id
1 'polypeptide(L)'
;MPEHVPLADRAPERMRDRPTWLISRAYARANGLLQEGFARDGGGLRGYHYRLLAALDEWGPASQAALGRGTGIDRSDVTAALVDLEERGLVRRDVNQEDRRRNIVSITAAGTSRLEALDSVLDGIQERLLAPLPEGERRQFLALMRRIANGD
;
A
#
# COMPACT_ATOMS: atom_id res chain seq x y z
N MET A 1 34.44 18.45 12.38
CA MET A 1 33.13 17.80 12.32
C MET A 1 33.13 16.84 11.11
N PRO A 2 33.00 15.56 11.29
CA PRO A 2 32.84 14.70 10.13
C PRO A 2 31.54 15.07 9.42
N GLU A 3 31.65 15.41 8.14
CA GLU A 3 30.48 15.60 7.27
C GLU A 3 29.56 14.40 7.43
N HIS A 4 28.27 14.68 7.64
CA HIS A 4 27.24 13.65 7.79
C HIS A 4 27.02 13.01 6.42
N VAL A 5 27.83 11.99 6.11
CA VAL A 5 27.69 11.19 4.87
C VAL A 5 26.32 10.53 4.94
N PRO A 6 25.43 10.74 3.96
CA PRO A 6 24.13 10.08 3.90
C PRO A 6 24.27 8.57 4.03
N LEU A 7 23.32 7.90 4.65
CA LEU A 7 23.33 6.43 4.86
C LEU A 7 23.56 5.65 3.55
N ALA A 8 23.11 6.19 2.41
CA ALA A 8 23.34 5.61 1.09
C ALA A 8 24.84 5.48 0.74
N ASP A 9 25.66 6.45 1.16
CA ASP A 9 27.09 6.48 0.88
C ASP A 9 27.91 5.66 1.89
N ARG A 10 27.25 5.09 2.90
CA ARG A 10 27.87 4.20 3.90
C ARG A 10 27.68 2.71 3.58
N ALA A 11 26.96 2.37 2.51
CA ALA A 11 26.79 0.98 2.12
C ALA A 11 28.15 0.37 1.78
N PRO A 12 28.46 -0.83 2.30
CA PRO A 12 29.69 -1.52 1.92
C PRO A 12 29.79 -1.68 0.41
N GLU A 13 30.98 -1.50 -0.14
CA GLU A 13 31.23 -1.57 -1.59
C GLU A 13 30.70 -2.85 -2.22
N ARG A 14 30.81 -3.99 -1.52
CA ARG A 14 30.28 -5.28 -1.96
C ARG A 14 28.76 -5.32 -2.14
N MET A 15 28.03 -4.39 -1.56
CA MET A 15 26.56 -4.40 -1.52
C MET A 15 25.94 -3.28 -2.34
N ARG A 16 26.59 -2.10 -2.40
CA ARG A 16 25.97 -0.85 -2.89
C ARG A 16 25.35 -0.93 -4.27
N ASP A 17 25.91 -1.75 -5.16
CA ASP A 17 25.45 -1.89 -6.54
C ASP A 17 24.68 -3.21 -6.80
N ARG A 18 24.36 -3.96 -5.75
CA ARG A 18 23.58 -5.18 -5.92
C ARG A 18 22.08 -4.88 -6.02
N PRO A 19 21.39 -5.47 -7.01
CA PRO A 19 19.94 -5.23 -7.20
C PRO A 19 19.11 -5.47 -5.93
N THR A 20 19.37 -6.54 -5.18
CA THR A 20 18.66 -6.84 -3.93
C THR A 20 18.83 -5.74 -2.87
N TRP A 21 20.02 -5.17 -2.76
CA TRP A 21 20.28 -4.04 -1.87
C TRP A 21 19.55 -2.78 -2.32
N LEU A 22 19.63 -2.45 -3.62
CA LEU A 22 18.97 -1.28 -4.18
C LEU A 22 17.44 -1.37 -4.05
N ILE A 23 16.87 -2.54 -4.30
CA ILE A 23 15.43 -2.79 -4.09
C ILE A 23 15.05 -2.61 -2.62
N SER A 24 15.84 -3.15 -1.71
CA SER A 24 15.63 -2.99 -0.26
C SER A 24 15.65 -1.51 0.16
N ARG A 25 16.59 -0.74 -0.36
CA ARG A 25 16.71 0.71 -0.09
C ARG A 25 15.53 1.48 -0.69
N ALA A 26 15.16 1.16 -1.92
CA ALA A 26 14.01 1.76 -2.58
C ALA A 26 12.69 1.46 -1.83
N TYR A 27 12.53 0.21 -1.37
CA TYR A 27 11.39 -0.19 -0.55
C TYR A 27 11.32 0.60 0.76
N ALA A 28 12.44 0.73 1.49
CA ALA A 28 12.48 1.49 2.74
C ALA A 28 12.06 2.96 2.52
N ARG A 29 12.54 3.58 1.43
CA ARG A 29 12.15 4.95 1.05
C ARG A 29 10.67 5.02 0.69
N ALA A 30 10.17 4.11 -0.14
CA ALA A 30 8.77 4.07 -0.54
C ALA A 30 7.85 3.91 0.67
N ASN A 31 8.19 2.99 1.57
CA ASN A 31 7.42 2.76 2.79
C ASN A 31 7.41 3.98 3.72
N GLY A 32 8.54 4.66 3.88
CA GLY A 32 8.63 5.91 4.65
C GLY A 32 7.72 7.01 4.08
N LEU A 33 7.73 7.19 2.76
CA LEU A 33 6.85 8.17 2.09
C LEU A 33 5.36 7.82 2.23
N LEU A 34 5.02 6.53 2.14
CA LEU A 34 3.65 6.06 2.37
C LEU A 34 3.18 6.36 3.80
N GLN A 35 3.98 6.01 4.80
CA GLN A 35 3.64 6.26 6.20
C GLN A 35 3.49 7.77 6.47
N GLU A 36 4.42 8.59 6.01
CA GLU A 36 4.37 10.04 6.17
C GLU A 36 3.14 10.66 5.47
N GLY A 37 2.89 10.28 4.21
CA GLY A 37 1.78 10.82 3.43
C GLY A 37 0.42 10.46 4.01
N PHE A 38 0.22 9.20 4.38
CA PHE A 38 -1.03 8.78 5.02
C PHE A 38 -1.21 9.35 6.43
N ALA A 39 -0.13 9.50 7.21
CA ALA A 39 -0.21 10.15 8.52
C ALA A 39 -0.64 11.61 8.41
N ARG A 40 -0.16 12.32 7.38
CA ARG A 40 -0.49 13.73 7.16
C ARG A 40 -1.88 13.92 6.56
N ASP A 41 -2.21 13.19 5.50
CA ASP A 41 -3.37 13.46 4.64
C ASP A 41 -4.40 12.32 4.59
N GLY A 42 -4.13 11.18 5.21
CA GLY A 42 -4.99 9.98 5.18
C GLY A 42 -6.22 10.04 6.07
N GLY A 43 -6.38 11.08 6.89
CA GLY A 43 -7.53 11.22 7.79
C GLY A 43 -7.65 10.08 8.80
N GLY A 44 -6.54 9.58 9.30
CA GLY A 44 -6.46 8.45 10.23
C GLY A 44 -6.42 7.07 9.56
N LEU A 45 -6.52 7.01 8.23
CA LEU A 45 -6.34 5.77 7.48
C LEU A 45 -4.87 5.57 7.09
N ARG A 46 -4.50 4.31 6.89
CA ARG A 46 -3.15 3.87 6.49
C ARG A 46 -3.18 3.17 5.14
N GLY A 47 -2.02 2.80 4.62
CA GLY A 47 -1.90 2.06 3.37
C GLY A 47 -2.70 0.74 3.34
N TYR A 48 -2.84 0.04 4.45
CA TYR A 48 -3.67 -1.17 4.54
C TYR A 48 -5.15 -0.90 4.28
N HIS A 49 -5.68 0.18 4.84
CA HIS A 49 -7.06 0.58 4.60
C HIS A 49 -7.30 0.90 3.12
N TYR A 50 -6.36 1.62 2.49
CA TYR A 50 -6.41 1.91 1.06
C TYR A 50 -6.45 0.63 0.22
N ARG A 51 -5.55 -0.32 0.49
CA ARG A 51 -5.50 -1.59 -0.26
C ARG A 51 -6.81 -2.38 -0.15
N LEU A 52 -7.39 -2.43 1.05
CA LEU A 52 -8.65 -3.14 1.29
C LEU A 52 -9.82 -2.47 0.58
N LEU A 53 -9.92 -1.13 0.64
CA LEU A 53 -10.95 -0.39 -0.07
C LEU A 53 -10.81 -0.55 -1.59
N ALA A 54 -9.60 -0.45 -2.13
CA ALA A 54 -9.34 -0.64 -3.55
C ALA A 54 -9.71 -2.05 -4.02
N ALA A 55 -9.38 -3.07 -3.24
CA ALA A 55 -9.74 -4.46 -3.54
C ALA A 55 -11.26 -4.67 -3.54
N LEU A 56 -11.97 -4.12 -2.57
CA LEU A 56 -13.42 -4.22 -2.50
C LEU A 56 -14.13 -3.44 -3.60
N ASP A 57 -13.59 -2.30 -4.01
CA ASP A 57 -14.12 -1.51 -5.12
C ASP A 57 -13.98 -2.25 -6.46
N GLU A 58 -12.84 -2.86 -6.69
CA GLU A 58 -12.54 -3.56 -7.96
C GLU A 58 -13.16 -4.96 -8.03
N TRP A 59 -13.03 -5.74 -6.96
CA TRP A 59 -13.46 -7.16 -6.97
C TRP A 59 -14.90 -7.37 -6.52
N GLY A 60 -15.49 -6.36 -5.89
CA GLY A 60 -16.79 -6.47 -5.22
C GLY A 60 -16.71 -7.17 -3.86
N PRO A 61 -17.86 -7.56 -3.29
CA PRO A 61 -17.93 -8.19 -1.98
C PRO A 61 -17.01 -9.41 -1.88
N ALA A 62 -16.25 -9.50 -0.79
CA ALA A 62 -15.27 -10.55 -0.61
C ALA A 62 -15.19 -10.99 0.86
N SER A 63 -14.74 -12.24 1.08
CA SER A 63 -14.44 -12.73 2.41
C SER A 63 -13.14 -12.11 2.94
N GLN A 64 -13.01 -12.02 4.25
CA GLN A 64 -11.80 -11.52 4.89
C GLN A 64 -10.54 -12.32 4.48
N ALA A 65 -10.67 -13.63 4.33
CA ALA A 65 -9.58 -14.48 3.88
C ALA A 65 -9.16 -14.19 2.43
N ALA A 66 -10.12 -13.95 1.53
CA ALA A 66 -9.85 -13.57 0.15
C ALA A 66 -9.15 -12.22 0.06
N LEU A 67 -9.58 -11.24 0.86
CA LEU A 67 -8.93 -9.93 0.94
C LEU A 67 -7.48 -10.05 1.40
N GLY A 68 -7.19 -10.82 2.44
CA GLY A 68 -5.83 -11.05 2.92
C GLY A 68 -4.92 -11.65 1.85
N ARG A 69 -5.38 -12.70 1.17
CA ARG A 69 -4.61 -13.34 0.09
C ARG A 69 -4.35 -12.40 -1.10
N GLY A 70 -5.39 -11.68 -1.52
CA GLY A 70 -5.30 -10.83 -2.71
C GLY A 70 -4.51 -9.55 -2.49
N THR A 71 -4.52 -9.01 -1.28
CA THR A 71 -3.83 -7.74 -0.95
C THR A 71 -2.42 -7.93 -0.36
N GLY A 72 -2.06 -9.15 0.00
CA GLY A 72 -0.77 -9.45 0.64
C GLY A 72 -0.65 -8.89 2.07
N ILE A 73 -1.77 -8.63 2.74
CA ILE A 73 -1.83 -8.13 4.11
C ILE A 73 -1.99 -9.31 5.07
N ASP A 74 -1.25 -9.29 6.17
CA ASP A 74 -1.36 -10.33 7.20
C ASP A 74 -2.78 -10.37 7.80
N ARG A 75 -3.21 -11.57 8.18
CA ARG A 75 -4.57 -11.82 8.70
C ARG A 75 -4.95 -10.93 9.88
N SER A 76 -4.02 -10.70 10.81
CA SER A 76 -4.24 -9.84 11.97
C SER A 76 -4.45 -8.37 11.56
N ASP A 77 -3.66 -7.90 10.59
CA ASP A 77 -3.77 -6.54 10.06
C ASP A 77 -5.04 -6.34 9.26
N VAL A 78 -5.46 -7.34 8.47
CA VAL A 78 -6.77 -7.33 7.77
C VAL A 78 -7.91 -7.22 8.79
N THR A 79 -7.88 -8.02 9.84
CA THR A 79 -8.92 -8.00 10.88
C THR A 79 -9.03 -6.63 11.54
N ALA A 80 -7.91 -6.07 11.98
CA ALA A 80 -7.88 -4.75 12.64
C ALA A 80 -8.31 -3.62 11.69
N ALA A 81 -7.84 -3.65 10.45
CA ALA A 81 -8.19 -2.64 9.46
C ALA A 81 -9.68 -2.68 9.08
N LEU A 82 -10.27 -3.86 8.96
CA LEU A 82 -11.70 -4.00 8.65
C LEU A 82 -12.59 -3.54 9.81
N VAL A 83 -12.20 -3.77 11.05
CA VAL A 83 -12.90 -3.22 12.22
C VAL A 83 -12.92 -1.69 12.16
N ASP A 84 -11.77 -1.07 11.93
CA ASP A 84 -11.65 0.39 11.84
C ASP A 84 -12.46 0.95 10.66
N LEU A 85 -12.41 0.32 9.49
CA LEU A 85 -13.21 0.72 8.32
C LEU A 85 -14.71 0.59 8.56
N GLU A 86 -15.16 -0.46 9.25
CA GLU A 86 -16.57 -0.67 9.60
C GLU A 86 -17.06 0.38 10.60
N GLU A 87 -16.26 0.67 11.64
CA GLU A 87 -16.57 1.71 12.62
C GLU A 87 -16.72 3.10 11.99
N ARG A 88 -15.98 3.36 10.92
CA ARG A 88 -16.05 4.60 10.13
C ARG A 88 -17.17 4.58 9.08
N GLY A 89 -17.91 3.48 8.94
CA GLY A 89 -18.97 3.34 7.94
C GLY A 89 -18.48 3.22 6.50
N LEU A 90 -17.21 2.89 6.28
CA LEU A 90 -16.59 2.78 4.95
C LEU A 90 -16.75 1.39 4.33
N VAL A 91 -16.95 0.37 5.15
CA VAL A 91 -17.32 -0.97 4.75
C VAL A 91 -18.46 -1.48 5.59
N ARG A 92 -19.16 -2.50 5.08
CA ARG A 92 -20.19 -3.24 5.77
C ARG A 92 -19.83 -4.70 5.81
N ARG A 93 -20.10 -5.33 6.94
CA ARG A 93 -19.91 -6.76 7.12
C ARG A 93 -21.25 -7.47 7.20
N ASP A 94 -21.51 -8.38 6.26
CA ASP A 94 -22.68 -9.25 6.32
C ASP A 94 -22.25 -10.56 7.00
N VAL A 95 -22.79 -10.78 8.20
CA VAL A 95 -22.52 -11.98 8.99
C VAL A 95 -23.35 -13.13 8.44
N ASN A 96 -22.68 -14.20 7.93
CA ASN A 96 -23.37 -15.44 7.65
C ASN A 96 -23.71 -16.14 8.97
N GLN A 97 -24.98 -16.26 9.31
CA GLN A 97 -25.44 -16.86 10.57
C GLN A 97 -25.12 -18.37 10.67
N GLU A 98 -24.98 -19.05 9.54
CA GLU A 98 -24.67 -20.47 9.49
C GLU A 98 -23.16 -20.75 9.64
N ASP A 99 -22.30 -19.85 9.15
CA ASP A 99 -20.84 -19.95 9.29
C ASP A 99 -20.20 -18.57 9.36
N ARG A 100 -19.82 -18.16 10.56
CA ARG A 100 -19.13 -16.89 10.82
C ARG A 100 -17.80 -16.73 10.08
N ARG A 101 -17.23 -17.84 9.57
CA ARG A 101 -16.02 -17.84 8.73
C ARG A 101 -16.27 -17.29 7.34
N ARG A 102 -17.54 -17.17 6.94
CA ARG A 102 -17.99 -16.68 5.64
C ARG A 102 -18.57 -15.27 5.71
N ASN A 103 -18.07 -14.44 6.62
CA ASN A 103 -18.43 -13.04 6.63
C ASN A 103 -17.99 -12.38 5.33
N ILE A 104 -18.93 -11.76 4.65
CA ILE A 104 -18.68 -11.02 3.42
C ILE A 104 -18.59 -9.54 3.75
N VAL A 105 -17.52 -8.93 3.28
CA VAL A 105 -17.25 -7.49 3.42
C VAL A 105 -17.60 -6.81 2.12
N SER A 106 -18.29 -5.69 2.19
CA SER A 106 -18.66 -4.85 1.05
C SER A 106 -18.23 -3.42 1.31
N ILE A 107 -17.80 -2.71 0.27
CA ILE A 107 -17.54 -1.27 0.34
C ILE A 107 -18.88 -0.50 0.36
N THR A 108 -18.96 0.57 1.12
CA THR A 108 -20.13 1.48 1.13
C THR A 108 -19.91 2.65 0.15
N ALA A 109 -20.96 3.41 -0.12
CA ALA A 109 -20.82 4.65 -0.91
C ALA A 109 -19.85 5.64 -0.26
N ALA A 110 -19.87 5.75 1.07
CA ALA A 110 -18.89 6.53 1.83
C ALA A 110 -17.46 5.98 1.66
N GLY A 111 -17.31 4.65 1.61
CA GLY A 111 -16.04 3.98 1.35
C GLY A 111 -15.48 4.29 -0.02
N THR A 112 -16.31 4.27 -1.06
CA THR A 112 -15.91 4.64 -2.44
C THR A 112 -15.46 6.09 -2.51
N SER A 113 -16.21 7.03 -1.93
CA SER A 113 -15.83 8.44 -1.87
C SER A 113 -14.52 8.65 -1.11
N ARG A 114 -14.31 7.90 -0.03
CA ARG A 114 -13.07 7.95 0.73
C ARG A 114 -11.89 7.41 -0.04
N LEU A 115 -12.08 6.32 -0.79
CA LEU A 115 -11.07 5.73 -1.66
C LEU A 115 -10.60 6.74 -2.71
N GLU A 116 -11.52 7.44 -3.37
CA GLU A 116 -11.19 8.50 -4.34
C GLU A 116 -10.36 9.63 -3.71
N ALA A 117 -10.68 10.03 -2.48
CA ALA A 117 -9.88 11.03 -1.76
C ALA A 117 -8.47 10.51 -1.44
N LEU A 118 -8.34 9.22 -1.09
CA LEU A 118 -7.05 8.59 -0.83
C LEU A 118 -6.22 8.37 -2.10
N ASP A 119 -6.84 8.23 -3.26
CA ASP A 119 -6.13 8.19 -4.54
C ASP A 119 -5.28 9.45 -4.74
N SER A 120 -5.83 10.63 -4.43
CA SER A 120 -5.09 11.89 -4.53
C SER A 120 -3.91 11.94 -3.55
N VAL A 121 -4.07 11.39 -2.34
CA VAL A 121 -2.97 11.27 -1.37
C VAL A 121 -1.87 10.37 -1.93
N LEU A 122 -2.26 9.22 -2.46
CA LEU A 122 -1.33 8.25 -3.04
C LEU A 122 -0.60 8.82 -4.26
N ASP A 123 -1.30 9.53 -5.14
CA ASP A 123 -0.69 10.18 -6.32
C ASP A 123 0.43 11.14 -5.91
N GLY A 124 0.21 11.96 -4.87
CA GLY A 124 1.24 12.85 -4.32
C GLY A 124 2.45 12.10 -3.77
N ILE A 125 2.22 10.95 -3.13
CA ILE A 125 3.29 10.08 -2.63
C ILE A 125 4.10 9.51 -3.80
N GLN A 126 3.44 9.04 -4.86
CA GLN A 126 4.09 8.48 -6.05
C GLN A 126 4.95 9.54 -6.77
N GLU A 127 4.47 10.77 -6.88
CA GLU A 127 5.25 11.87 -7.43
C GLU A 127 6.53 12.13 -6.63
N ARG A 128 6.46 12.13 -5.31
CA ARG A 128 7.64 12.29 -4.45
C ARG A 128 8.63 11.12 -4.58
N LEU A 129 8.11 9.90 -4.70
CA LEU A 129 8.95 8.70 -4.88
C LEU A 129 9.71 8.75 -6.20
N LEU A 130 9.03 9.12 -7.28
CA LEU A 130 9.56 9.12 -8.63
C LEU A 130 10.24 10.44 -9.04
N ALA A 131 10.27 11.44 -8.15
CA ALA A 131 10.88 12.74 -8.42
C ALA A 131 12.31 12.69 -8.98
N PRO A 132 13.19 11.74 -8.57
CA PRO A 132 14.53 11.62 -9.15
C PRO A 132 14.55 11.19 -10.63
N LEU A 133 13.43 10.67 -11.16
CA LEU A 133 13.36 10.14 -12.53
C LEU A 133 12.61 11.11 -13.45
N PRO A 134 13.18 11.45 -14.63
CA PRO A 134 12.44 12.12 -15.71
C PRO A 134 11.24 11.28 -16.17
N GLU A 135 10.22 11.91 -16.72
CA GLU A 135 8.96 11.24 -17.09
C GLU A 135 9.14 10.03 -18.02
N GLY A 136 10.03 10.14 -19.00
CA GLY A 136 10.33 9.02 -19.91
C GLY A 136 10.92 7.81 -19.19
N GLU A 137 11.77 8.04 -18.22
CA GLU A 137 12.38 6.97 -17.40
C GLU A 137 11.39 6.35 -16.42
N ARG A 138 10.39 7.09 -15.94
CA ARG A 138 9.34 6.58 -15.05
C ARG A 138 8.56 5.44 -15.68
N ARG A 139 8.21 5.55 -16.96
CA ARG A 139 7.51 4.48 -17.70
C ARG A 139 8.37 3.22 -17.84
N GLN A 140 9.64 3.40 -18.17
CA GLN A 140 10.60 2.30 -18.25
C GLN A 140 10.79 1.64 -16.88
N PHE A 141 10.95 2.43 -15.83
CA PHE A 141 11.06 1.93 -14.46
C PHE A 141 9.87 1.07 -14.06
N LEU A 142 8.64 1.53 -14.30
CA LEU A 142 7.43 0.75 -14.00
C LEU A 142 7.38 -0.58 -14.76
N ALA A 143 7.77 -0.57 -16.04
CA ALA A 143 7.80 -1.78 -16.85
C ALA A 143 8.82 -2.80 -16.31
N LEU A 144 10.02 -2.35 -15.94
CA LEU A 144 11.06 -3.19 -15.37
C LEU A 144 10.69 -3.72 -13.98
N MET A 145 10.10 -2.88 -13.15
CA MET A 145 9.65 -3.28 -11.80
C MET A 145 8.54 -4.34 -11.86
N ARG A 146 7.60 -4.22 -12.81
CA ARG A 146 6.56 -5.26 -13.01
C ARG A 146 7.18 -6.61 -13.35
N ARG A 147 8.15 -6.64 -14.25
CA ARG A 147 8.87 -7.88 -14.61
C ARG A 147 9.58 -8.49 -13.41
N ILE A 148 10.29 -7.67 -12.64
CA ILE A 148 10.98 -8.15 -11.43
C ILE A 148 9.98 -8.65 -10.39
N ALA A 149 8.89 -7.93 -10.16
CA ALA A 149 7.88 -8.29 -9.16
C ALA A 149 7.13 -9.59 -9.51
N ASN A 150 6.89 -9.84 -10.80
CA ASN A 150 6.19 -11.05 -11.27
C ASN A 150 7.14 -12.24 -11.52
N GLY A 151 8.44 -11.99 -11.63
CA GLY A 151 9.43 -13.03 -11.90
C GLY A 151 9.47 -13.49 -13.37
N ASP A 152 9.05 -12.64 -14.31
CA ASP A 152 8.97 -12.90 -15.75
C ASP A 152 9.77 -11.90 -16.61
#